data_1125b37dc3f5b50997d11254748d4acb
#
_entry.id   1125b37dc3f5b50997d11254748d4acb
#
_cell.length_a   1.000
_cell.length_b   1.000
_cell.length_c   1.000
_cell.angle_alpha   90.00
_cell.angle_beta   90.00
_cell.angle_gamma   90.00
#
_symmetry.space_group_name_H-M   'P 1'
#
loop_
_entity.id
_entity.type
_entity.pdbx_description
1 polymer ?
#
loop_
_entity_poly.entity_id
_entity_poly.type
_entity_poly.pdbx_seq_one_letter_code
_entity_poly.pdbx_strand_id
1 'polypeptide(L)'
;MKLLSIAIPCYNSEAYMEKCIESLLKGGEEVEILVVNDGSSDRTAEIADAYAEKYPTIIKAIHQENGGHGEAVNAGIRNATGLYFKVVDSDDWVNEEAYKQILKTLEELTRGPKTLDMLISNFVYEKQGASRKKVMQYRHCLPVNEIFGWDSVHMSKGKYLLMHSIIYRTKLLHECGLELPKHTFYVDNLFAFEPLPFVKNMYYLDVNFYRYFIGRDDQSVNENVMIKRIDQQIRVNKLMADAFHNCQFDSKHLKKYMLSYLDIITTVSSIMLVRAGTQEALDKKKEMLEYIREQDLWLYHKLRYSILGRAANLPGRGGRKMFVAAYKVCQKFYGF
;
A
#
# COMPACT_ATOMS: atom_id res chain seq x y z
N MET A 1 0.75 25.55 -10.55
CA MET A 1 0.08 24.23 -10.46
C MET A 1 1.11 23.25 -9.91
N LYS A 2 0.78 22.51 -8.87
CA LYS A 2 1.70 21.54 -8.25
C LYS A 2 1.79 20.27 -9.11
N LEU A 3 2.99 19.71 -9.21
CA LEU A 3 3.23 18.47 -9.96
C LEU A 3 2.84 17.24 -9.14
N LEU A 4 3.23 17.24 -7.85
CA LEU A 4 3.02 16.10 -6.96
C LEU A 4 2.47 16.56 -5.61
N SER A 5 1.32 16.01 -5.21
CA SER A 5 0.78 16.11 -3.86
C SER A 5 1.22 14.91 -3.04
N ILE A 6 1.75 15.15 -1.85
CA ILE A 6 2.20 14.08 -0.96
C ILE A 6 1.43 14.20 0.35
N ALA A 7 0.62 13.20 0.66
CA ALA A 7 -0.08 13.10 1.93
C ALA A 7 0.79 12.37 2.96
N ILE A 8 0.93 12.96 4.14
CA ILE A 8 1.57 12.35 5.32
C ILE A 8 0.49 12.13 6.37
N PRO A 9 -0.07 10.91 6.48
CA PRO A 9 -0.95 10.56 7.59
C PRO A 9 -0.18 10.57 8.91
N CYS A 10 -0.60 11.39 9.87
CA CYS A 10 0.06 11.56 11.15
C CYS A 10 -0.91 11.31 12.31
N TYR A 11 -0.56 10.37 13.18
CA TYR A 11 -1.24 10.13 14.45
C TYR A 11 -0.21 9.82 15.54
N ASN A 12 -0.07 10.72 16.52
CA ASN A 12 0.96 10.66 17.57
C ASN A 12 2.36 10.42 16.97
N SER A 13 2.75 11.32 16.07
CA SER A 13 3.94 11.18 15.21
C SER A 13 5.08 12.13 15.58
N GLU A 14 5.01 12.85 16.70
CA GLU A 14 5.99 13.87 17.10
C GLU A 14 7.44 13.38 17.07
N ALA A 15 7.67 12.09 17.34
CA ALA A 15 9.00 11.52 17.47
C ALA A 15 9.74 11.32 16.11
N TYR A 16 9.01 11.35 14.98
CA TYR A 16 9.60 10.95 13.68
C TYR A 16 9.11 11.73 12.46
N MET A 17 7.99 12.45 12.53
CA MET A 17 7.42 13.13 11.36
C MET A 17 8.32 14.21 10.75
N GLU A 18 9.18 14.87 11.54
CA GLU A 18 10.10 15.88 11.02
C GLU A 18 11.04 15.32 9.96
N LYS A 19 11.60 14.13 10.18
CA LYS A 19 12.46 13.46 9.20
C LYS A 19 11.73 13.18 7.88
N CYS A 20 10.46 12.77 7.96
CA CYS A 20 9.62 12.58 6.79
C CYS A 20 9.47 13.91 6.02
N ILE A 21 9.00 14.96 6.70
CA ILE A 21 8.77 16.29 6.13
C ILE A 21 10.05 16.85 5.49
N GLU A 22 11.18 16.82 6.21
CA GLU A 22 12.47 17.34 5.72
C GLU A 22 12.96 16.61 4.45
N SER A 23 12.70 15.30 4.35
CA SER A 23 13.03 14.55 3.14
C SER A 23 12.19 14.96 1.93
N LEU A 24 10.93 15.34 2.16
CA LEU A 24 9.97 15.73 1.12
C LEU A 24 10.11 17.19 0.69
N LEU A 25 10.58 18.07 1.57
CA LEU A 25 10.90 19.46 1.25
C LEU A 25 11.97 19.61 0.15
N LYS A 26 12.77 18.56 -0.10
CA LYS A 26 13.76 18.51 -1.20
C LYS A 26 13.10 18.57 -2.59
N GLY A 27 11.79 18.38 -2.69
CA GLY A 27 11.02 18.53 -3.94
C GLY A 27 10.78 19.98 -4.35
N GLY A 28 10.98 20.96 -3.43
CA GLY A 28 10.83 22.40 -3.72
C GLY A 28 9.38 22.82 -4.06
N GLU A 29 9.25 23.87 -4.84
CA GLU A 29 7.95 24.51 -5.16
C GLU A 29 7.03 23.70 -6.08
N GLU A 30 7.55 22.68 -6.73
CA GLU A 30 6.75 21.82 -7.62
C GLU A 30 5.85 20.85 -6.86
N VAL A 31 6.11 20.66 -5.56
CA VAL A 31 5.33 19.75 -4.73
C VAL A 31 4.47 20.48 -3.72
N GLU A 32 3.43 19.83 -3.26
CA GLU A 32 2.73 20.17 -2.02
C GLU A 32 2.76 18.99 -1.06
N ILE A 33 2.94 19.28 0.21
CA ILE A 33 3.00 18.32 1.29
C ILE A 33 1.80 18.55 2.19
N LEU A 34 0.91 17.56 2.25
CA LEU A 34 -0.33 17.60 3.02
C LEU A 34 -0.09 16.83 4.31
N VAL A 35 0.25 17.52 5.40
CA VAL A 35 0.44 16.91 6.71
C VAL A 35 -0.93 16.76 7.36
N VAL A 36 -1.45 15.54 7.40
CA VAL A 36 -2.80 15.24 7.92
C VAL A 36 -2.69 14.73 9.34
N ASN A 37 -2.96 15.61 10.30
CA ASN A 37 -3.06 15.26 11.72
C ASN A 37 -4.42 14.64 12.02
N ASP A 38 -4.45 13.35 12.28
CA ASP A 38 -5.64 12.53 12.53
C ASP A 38 -5.99 12.48 14.03
N GLY A 39 -6.17 13.65 14.65
CA GLY A 39 -6.59 13.78 16.04
C GLY A 39 -5.53 13.32 17.04
N SER A 40 -4.26 13.71 16.84
CA SER A 40 -3.15 13.39 17.75
C SER A 40 -3.31 14.09 19.10
N SER A 41 -2.78 13.46 20.14
CA SER A 41 -2.74 13.98 21.51
C SER A 41 -1.35 14.47 21.95
N ASP A 42 -0.33 14.24 21.13
CA ASP A 42 1.04 14.71 21.29
C ASP A 42 1.27 16.02 20.51
N ARG A 43 2.53 16.44 20.33
CA ARG A 43 2.88 17.67 19.63
C ARG A 43 2.80 17.58 18.09
N THR A 44 2.20 16.55 17.53
CA THR A 44 2.06 16.37 16.07
C THR A 44 1.38 17.56 15.41
N ALA A 45 0.30 18.10 16.00
CA ALA A 45 -0.42 19.27 15.47
C ALA A 45 0.48 20.52 15.44
N GLU A 46 1.14 20.80 16.57
CA GLU A 46 2.05 21.95 16.70
C GLU A 46 3.19 21.91 15.68
N ILE A 47 3.78 20.71 15.47
CA ILE A 47 4.85 20.52 14.48
C ILE A 47 4.31 20.76 13.06
N ALA A 48 3.14 20.22 12.73
CA ALA A 48 2.50 20.41 11.43
C ALA A 48 2.27 21.89 11.12
N ASP A 49 1.73 22.65 12.10
CA ASP A 49 1.46 24.08 11.96
C ASP A 49 2.76 24.89 11.81
N ALA A 50 3.78 24.59 12.60
CA ALA A 50 5.07 25.27 12.52
C ALA A 50 5.73 25.08 11.14
N TYR A 51 5.65 23.88 10.56
CA TYR A 51 6.15 23.64 9.20
C TYR A 51 5.28 24.31 8.14
N ALA A 52 3.95 24.36 8.29
CA ALA A 52 3.06 25.07 7.37
C ALA A 52 3.30 26.59 7.39
N GLU A 53 3.55 27.17 8.56
CA GLU A 53 3.90 28.59 8.70
C GLU A 53 5.26 28.89 8.05
N LYS A 54 6.25 28.01 8.23
CA LYS A 54 7.60 28.17 7.67
C LYS A 54 7.66 28.00 6.16
N TYR A 55 6.82 27.12 5.58
CA TYR A 55 6.80 26.76 4.16
C TYR A 55 5.38 26.86 3.56
N PRO A 56 4.72 28.04 3.61
CA PRO A 56 3.29 28.20 3.29
C PRO A 56 2.91 27.89 1.84
N THR A 57 3.88 27.89 0.93
CA THR A 57 3.68 27.54 -0.49
C THR A 57 3.82 26.05 -0.76
N ILE A 58 4.43 25.28 0.16
CA ILE A 58 4.75 23.87 -0.02
C ILE A 58 3.95 22.99 0.93
N ILE A 59 3.79 23.40 2.20
CA ILE A 59 3.17 22.58 3.25
C ILE A 59 1.81 23.12 3.63
N LYS A 60 0.84 22.22 3.76
CA LYS A 60 -0.48 22.47 4.30
C LYS A 60 -0.73 21.51 5.47
N ALA A 61 -0.98 22.06 6.67
CA ALA A 61 -1.47 21.28 7.80
C ALA A 61 -3.00 21.10 7.67
N ILE A 62 -3.45 19.87 7.89
CA ILE A 62 -4.86 19.49 7.88
C ILE A 62 -5.15 18.78 9.19
N HIS A 63 -6.08 19.31 9.99
CA HIS A 63 -6.47 18.71 11.24
C HIS A 63 -7.87 18.13 11.14
N GLN A 64 -8.05 16.92 11.65
CA GLN A 64 -9.34 16.23 11.67
C GLN A 64 -9.53 15.45 12.97
N GLU A 65 -10.76 15.08 13.27
CA GLU A 65 -11.05 14.07 14.29
C GLU A 65 -10.47 12.74 13.84
N ASN A 66 -10.01 11.92 14.80
CA ASN A 66 -9.40 10.64 14.48
C ASN A 66 -10.36 9.74 13.68
N GLY A 67 -9.99 9.44 12.46
CA GLY A 67 -10.69 8.55 11.55
C GLY A 67 -9.84 7.32 11.17
N GLY A 68 -8.59 7.27 11.63
CA GLY A 68 -7.59 6.26 11.31
C GLY A 68 -6.86 6.56 10.00
N HIS A 69 -5.81 5.78 9.73
CA HIS A 69 -4.91 5.97 8.60
C HIS A 69 -5.63 6.16 7.25
N GLY A 70 -6.67 5.35 6.98
CA GLY A 70 -7.44 5.45 5.72
C GLY A 70 -8.12 6.81 5.56
N GLU A 71 -8.74 7.34 6.62
CA GLU A 71 -9.40 8.65 6.55
C GLU A 71 -8.38 9.78 6.41
N ALA A 72 -7.21 9.66 7.01
CA ALA A 72 -6.14 10.64 6.80
C ALA A 72 -5.64 10.62 5.35
N VAL A 73 -5.54 9.46 4.70
CA VAL A 73 -5.25 9.35 3.26
C VAL A 73 -6.37 9.96 2.43
N ASN A 74 -7.64 9.67 2.74
CA ASN A 74 -8.81 10.25 2.05
C ASN A 74 -8.79 11.79 2.15
N ALA A 75 -8.50 12.34 3.32
CA ALA A 75 -8.34 13.79 3.50
C ALA A 75 -7.21 14.34 2.63
N GLY A 76 -6.09 13.61 2.53
CA GLY A 76 -5.00 13.93 1.61
C GLY A 76 -5.48 14.00 0.17
N ILE A 77 -6.20 12.98 -0.32
CA ILE A 77 -6.75 12.94 -1.68
C ILE A 77 -7.70 14.10 -1.94
N ARG A 78 -8.63 14.38 -1.03
CA ARG A 78 -9.60 15.48 -1.15
C ARG A 78 -8.95 16.88 -1.20
N ASN A 79 -7.79 17.04 -0.58
CA ASN A 79 -7.07 18.31 -0.52
C ASN A 79 -5.94 18.42 -1.57
N ALA A 80 -5.64 17.37 -2.31
CA ALA A 80 -4.58 17.34 -3.30
C ALA A 80 -4.89 18.24 -4.51
N THR A 81 -3.94 19.11 -4.87
CA THR A 81 -4.01 20.01 -6.02
C THR A 81 -3.01 19.65 -7.11
N GLY A 82 -2.05 18.77 -6.80
CA GLY A 82 -1.03 18.31 -7.73
C GLY A 82 -1.59 17.34 -8.77
N LEU A 83 -0.92 17.28 -9.91
CA LEU A 83 -1.29 16.35 -10.99
C LEU A 83 -1.20 14.89 -10.58
N TYR A 84 -0.24 14.59 -9.71
CA TYR A 84 0.01 13.25 -9.16
C TYR A 84 -0.12 13.25 -7.64
N PHE A 85 -0.39 12.08 -7.09
CA PHE A 85 -0.60 11.86 -5.65
C PHE A 85 0.24 10.70 -5.12
N LYS A 86 0.84 10.91 -3.95
CA LYS A 86 1.64 9.94 -3.21
C LYS A 86 1.26 9.95 -1.75
N VAL A 87 1.26 8.78 -1.12
CA VAL A 87 1.23 8.66 0.35
C VAL A 87 2.64 8.34 0.85
N VAL A 88 3.07 9.02 1.89
CA VAL A 88 4.30 8.72 2.64
C VAL A 88 3.94 8.67 4.12
N ASP A 89 4.15 7.51 4.75
CA ASP A 89 3.87 7.33 6.17
C ASP A 89 4.80 8.20 7.03
N SER A 90 4.31 8.72 8.13
CA SER A 90 5.01 9.72 8.95
C SER A 90 6.30 9.23 9.59
N ASP A 91 6.51 7.90 9.69
CA ASP A 91 7.72 7.26 10.20
C ASP A 91 8.71 6.85 9.07
N ASP A 92 8.38 7.13 7.81
CA ASP A 92 9.17 6.83 6.64
C ASP A 92 9.80 8.10 6.04
N TRP A 93 10.63 7.95 5.00
CA TRP A 93 11.25 9.07 4.28
C TRP A 93 11.55 8.69 2.84
N VAL A 94 12.04 9.65 2.06
CA VAL A 94 12.41 9.44 0.66
C VAL A 94 13.90 9.69 0.41
N ASN A 95 14.44 9.04 -0.63
CA ASN A 95 15.80 9.32 -1.08
C ASN A 95 15.80 10.53 -2.01
N GLU A 96 16.63 11.54 -1.72
CA GLU A 96 16.65 12.81 -2.42
C GLU A 96 16.97 12.67 -3.91
N GLU A 97 17.99 11.89 -4.28
CA GLU A 97 18.39 11.72 -5.69
C GLU A 97 17.33 10.98 -6.51
N ALA A 98 16.72 9.94 -5.93
CA ALA A 98 15.60 9.25 -6.56
C ALA A 98 14.37 10.16 -6.68
N TYR A 99 14.14 11.04 -5.69
CA TYR A 99 13.05 11.99 -5.71
C TYR A 99 13.17 13.01 -6.85
N LYS A 100 14.37 13.60 -7.02
CA LYS A 100 14.66 14.50 -8.15
C LYS A 100 14.41 13.82 -9.50
N GLN A 101 14.82 12.54 -9.64
CA GLN A 101 14.59 11.78 -10.86
C GLN A 101 13.08 11.55 -11.10
N ILE A 102 12.31 11.23 -10.06
CA ILE A 102 10.85 11.06 -10.15
C ILE A 102 10.18 12.36 -10.60
N LEU A 103 10.49 13.50 -9.97
CA LEU A 103 9.89 14.79 -10.34
C LEU A 103 10.23 15.15 -11.79
N LYS A 104 11.48 15.03 -12.20
CA LYS A 104 11.90 15.25 -13.59
C LYS A 104 11.12 14.34 -14.56
N THR A 105 11.01 13.05 -14.24
CA THR A 105 10.28 12.08 -15.09
C THR A 105 8.80 12.44 -15.17
N LEU A 106 8.15 12.78 -14.05
CA LEU A 106 6.75 13.21 -14.06
C LEU A 106 6.54 14.46 -14.89
N GLU A 107 7.42 15.47 -14.77
CA GLU A 107 7.37 16.68 -15.57
C GLU A 107 7.50 16.39 -17.08
N GLU A 108 8.48 15.57 -17.46
CA GLU A 108 8.66 15.16 -18.87
C GLU A 108 7.43 14.42 -19.42
N LEU A 109 6.86 13.51 -18.64
CA LEU A 109 5.70 12.71 -19.04
C LEU A 109 4.41 13.54 -19.12
N THR A 110 4.26 14.62 -18.34
CA THR A 110 3.10 15.53 -18.45
C THR A 110 3.07 16.30 -19.77
N ARG A 111 4.22 16.50 -20.39
CA ARG A 111 4.35 17.16 -21.71
C ARG A 111 4.19 16.17 -22.87
N GLY A 112 4.13 14.88 -22.58
CA GLY A 112 4.02 13.82 -23.58
C GLY A 112 2.59 13.65 -24.12
N PRO A 113 2.42 12.88 -25.21
CA PRO A 113 1.13 12.67 -25.85
C PRO A 113 0.20 11.72 -25.09
N LYS A 114 0.70 10.98 -24.11
CA LYS A 114 -0.07 10.01 -23.32
C LYS A 114 -0.15 10.46 -21.88
N THR A 115 -1.35 10.44 -21.32
CA THR A 115 -1.57 10.68 -19.89
C THR A 115 -1.03 9.48 -19.09
N LEU A 116 -0.12 9.75 -18.17
CA LEU A 116 0.35 8.73 -17.21
C LEU A 116 -0.67 8.57 -16.08
N ASP A 117 -1.10 7.35 -15.81
CA ASP A 117 -2.04 7.03 -14.72
C ASP A 117 -1.31 6.60 -13.44
N MET A 118 -0.19 5.88 -13.57
CA MET A 118 0.56 5.34 -12.44
C MET A 118 2.07 5.31 -12.73
N LEU A 119 2.87 5.98 -11.88
CA LEU A 119 4.32 5.78 -11.83
C LEU A 119 4.65 4.79 -10.72
N ILE A 120 5.53 3.85 -11.03
CA ILE A 120 6.02 2.82 -10.10
C ILE A 120 7.50 3.05 -9.86
N SER A 121 7.93 2.97 -8.59
CA SER A 121 9.34 3.01 -8.19
C SER A 121 9.65 1.92 -7.16
N ASN A 122 10.92 1.70 -6.87
CA ASN A 122 11.33 0.78 -5.83
C ASN A 122 11.14 1.38 -4.44
N PHE A 123 11.03 0.51 -3.44
CA PHE A 123 11.19 0.87 -2.04
C PHE A 123 12.23 0.00 -1.35
N VAL A 124 12.78 0.50 -0.26
CA VAL A 124 13.86 -0.12 0.49
C VAL A 124 13.44 -0.31 1.93
N TYR A 125 13.54 -1.52 2.44
CA TYR A 125 13.37 -1.78 3.86
C TYR A 125 14.55 -1.24 4.66
N GLU A 126 14.27 -0.30 5.54
CA GLU A 126 15.21 0.31 6.48
C GLU A 126 15.02 -0.33 7.86
N LYS A 127 15.64 -1.49 8.05
CA LYS A 127 15.54 -2.23 9.32
C LYS A 127 16.64 -1.79 10.27
N GLN A 128 16.25 -1.39 11.48
CA GLN A 128 17.19 -0.99 12.52
C GLN A 128 18.18 -2.14 12.83
N GLY A 129 19.48 -1.83 12.84
CA GLY A 129 20.53 -2.80 13.11
C GLY A 129 20.88 -3.78 11.99
N ALA A 130 20.19 -3.72 10.84
CA ALA A 130 20.51 -4.58 9.71
C ALA A 130 21.70 -4.04 8.90
N SER A 131 22.71 -4.90 8.65
CA SER A 131 23.88 -4.56 7.84
C SER A 131 23.57 -4.52 6.34
N ARG A 132 22.53 -5.19 5.89
CA ARG A 132 22.10 -5.23 4.48
C ARG A 132 20.66 -4.74 4.34
N LYS A 133 20.44 -3.80 3.42
CA LYS A 133 19.11 -3.30 3.06
C LYS A 133 18.48 -4.20 2.00
N LYS A 134 17.20 -4.50 2.14
CA LYS A 134 16.44 -5.23 1.13
C LYS A 134 15.71 -4.24 0.24
N VAL A 135 15.94 -4.33 -1.06
CA VAL A 135 15.27 -3.52 -2.08
C VAL A 135 14.15 -4.33 -2.71
N MET A 136 12.95 -3.77 -2.72
CA MET A 136 11.83 -4.29 -3.50
C MET A 136 11.82 -3.61 -4.86
N GLN A 137 12.22 -4.34 -5.89
CA GLN A 137 12.37 -3.86 -7.26
C GLN A 137 11.57 -4.68 -8.25
N TYR A 138 11.18 -4.07 -9.37
CA TYR A 138 10.26 -4.65 -10.35
C TYR A 138 10.86 -4.81 -11.75
N ARG A 139 12.17 -4.56 -11.95
CA ARG A 139 12.88 -4.60 -13.26
C ARG A 139 12.72 -5.90 -14.05
N HIS A 140 12.43 -7.02 -13.38
CA HIS A 140 12.19 -8.30 -14.03
C HIS A 140 10.69 -8.60 -14.27
N CYS A 141 9.83 -7.67 -13.90
CA CYS A 141 8.37 -7.81 -13.94
C CYS A 141 7.69 -6.76 -14.80
N LEU A 142 8.34 -5.61 -14.97
CA LEU A 142 7.81 -4.43 -15.64
C LEU A 142 8.83 -3.86 -16.63
N PRO A 143 8.39 -3.30 -17.78
CA PRO A 143 9.23 -2.49 -18.67
C PRO A 143 9.83 -1.30 -17.91
N VAL A 144 11.10 -0.99 -18.18
CA VAL A 144 11.85 0.05 -17.48
C VAL A 144 11.97 1.29 -18.35
N ASN A 145 11.66 2.47 -17.80
CA ASN A 145 11.82 3.78 -18.45
C ASN A 145 11.02 3.94 -19.76
N GLU A 146 9.86 3.31 -19.83
CA GLU A 146 8.92 3.47 -20.95
C GLU A 146 7.47 3.42 -20.45
N ILE A 147 6.53 3.97 -21.25
CA ILE A 147 5.09 3.87 -20.97
C ILE A 147 4.59 2.52 -21.47
N PHE A 148 3.93 1.78 -20.58
CA PHE A 148 3.35 0.47 -20.86
C PHE A 148 1.94 0.31 -20.28
N GLY A 149 1.22 -0.67 -20.78
CA GLY A 149 -0.09 -1.11 -20.25
C GLY A 149 -0.01 -2.47 -19.57
N TRP A 150 -1.16 -2.98 -19.16
CA TRP A 150 -1.26 -4.25 -18.45
C TRP A 150 -0.70 -5.45 -19.21
N ASP A 151 -0.72 -5.43 -20.54
CA ASP A 151 -0.23 -6.56 -21.36
C ASP A 151 1.28 -6.80 -21.22
N SER A 152 2.01 -5.79 -20.75
CA SER A 152 3.44 -5.89 -20.47
C SER A 152 3.78 -6.23 -19.01
N VAL A 153 2.76 -6.45 -18.16
CA VAL A 153 2.97 -6.74 -16.72
C VAL A 153 3.12 -8.26 -16.52
N HIS A 154 4.29 -8.65 -16.03
CA HIS A 154 4.65 -10.06 -15.78
C HIS A 154 5.12 -10.28 -14.34
N MET A 155 4.22 -10.01 -13.36
CA MET A 155 4.57 -10.18 -11.96
C MET A 155 4.91 -11.62 -11.61
N SER A 156 6.07 -11.80 -10.97
CA SER A 156 6.47 -13.08 -10.40
C SER A 156 5.57 -13.45 -9.22
N LYS A 157 5.37 -14.74 -8.99
CA LYS A 157 4.59 -15.23 -7.83
C LYS A 157 5.13 -14.65 -6.53
N GLY A 158 4.23 -14.13 -5.69
CA GLY A 158 4.57 -13.52 -4.41
C GLY A 158 5.03 -12.06 -4.50
N LYS A 159 5.13 -11.46 -5.68
CA LYS A 159 5.36 -10.03 -5.87
C LYS A 159 4.06 -9.29 -6.18
N TYR A 160 3.88 -8.16 -5.54
CA TYR A 160 2.78 -7.23 -5.81
C TYR A 160 3.23 -5.80 -5.49
N LEU A 161 2.49 -4.83 -6.00
CA LEU A 161 2.76 -3.42 -5.77
C LEU A 161 2.19 -3.01 -4.41
N LEU A 162 3.00 -2.41 -3.57
CA LEU A 162 2.57 -1.78 -2.33
C LEU A 162 2.38 -0.27 -2.55
N MET A 163 1.61 0.39 -1.70
CA MET A 163 1.41 1.83 -1.65
C MET A 163 2.74 2.60 -1.70
N HIS A 164 3.79 2.06 -1.06
CA HIS A 164 5.14 2.62 -1.05
C HIS A 164 5.76 2.79 -2.44
N SER A 165 5.41 1.90 -3.40
CA SER A 165 5.93 1.93 -4.78
C SER A 165 5.15 2.83 -5.72
N ILE A 166 3.95 3.26 -5.36
CA ILE A 166 2.96 3.80 -6.28
C ILE A 166 2.85 5.32 -6.15
N ILE A 167 2.78 6.00 -7.30
CA ILE A 167 2.34 7.38 -7.45
C ILE A 167 1.22 7.35 -8.49
N TYR A 168 0.01 7.75 -8.09
CA TYR A 168 -1.14 7.79 -8.98
C TYR A 168 -1.37 9.18 -9.57
N ARG A 169 -2.00 9.27 -10.72
CA ARG A 169 -2.61 10.51 -11.20
C ARG A 169 -3.76 10.89 -10.26
N THR A 170 -3.74 12.11 -9.71
CA THR A 170 -4.72 12.56 -8.70
C THR A 170 -6.15 12.42 -9.22
N LYS A 171 -6.39 12.85 -10.46
CA LYS A 171 -7.71 12.74 -11.09
C LYS A 171 -8.22 11.29 -11.18
N LEU A 172 -7.35 10.30 -11.37
CA LEU A 172 -7.72 8.89 -11.40
C LEU A 172 -8.29 8.43 -10.05
N LEU A 173 -7.71 8.89 -8.93
CA LEU A 173 -8.21 8.54 -7.59
C LEU A 173 -9.62 9.09 -7.34
N HIS A 174 -9.94 10.27 -7.88
CA HIS A 174 -11.30 10.81 -7.85
C HIS A 174 -12.23 10.07 -8.82
N GLU A 175 -11.78 9.76 -10.02
CA GLU A 175 -12.54 9.04 -11.06
C GLU A 175 -12.93 7.62 -10.63
N CYS A 176 -12.05 6.92 -9.89
CA CYS A 176 -12.36 5.58 -9.37
C CYS A 176 -13.19 5.61 -8.09
N GLY A 177 -13.40 6.79 -7.49
CA GLY A 177 -14.20 6.93 -6.26
C GLY A 177 -13.55 6.25 -5.05
N LEU A 178 -12.20 6.23 -4.98
CA LEU A 178 -11.48 5.60 -3.86
C LEU A 178 -11.86 6.24 -2.53
N GLU A 179 -12.41 5.45 -1.63
CA GLU A 179 -12.75 5.84 -0.26
C GLU A 179 -12.30 4.76 0.72
N LEU A 180 -11.19 5.00 1.41
CA LEU A 180 -10.64 4.04 2.36
C LEU A 180 -11.47 4.01 3.65
N PRO A 181 -11.75 2.82 4.23
CA PRO A 181 -12.58 2.70 5.42
C PRO A 181 -11.92 3.31 6.66
N LYS A 182 -12.73 4.04 7.45
CA LYS A 182 -12.31 4.61 8.75
C LYS A 182 -11.94 3.52 9.74
N HIS A 183 -11.03 3.85 10.67
CA HIS A 183 -10.60 3.00 11.78
C HIS A 183 -10.22 1.58 11.36
N THR A 184 -9.58 1.46 10.19
CA THR A 184 -9.18 0.17 9.62
C THR A 184 -7.71 0.22 9.27
N PHE A 185 -6.93 -0.77 9.75
CA PHE A 185 -5.54 -0.99 9.36
C PHE A 185 -5.47 -1.78 8.04
N TYR A 186 -4.30 -1.79 7.41
CA TYR A 186 -4.03 -2.52 6.14
C TYR A 186 -4.77 -1.98 4.92
N VAL A 187 -5.29 -0.76 5.02
CA VAL A 187 -5.99 -0.06 3.91
C VAL A 187 -5.04 0.37 2.79
N ASP A 188 -3.72 0.33 3.02
CA ASP A 188 -2.68 0.43 2.01
C ASP A 188 -2.86 -0.59 0.88
N ASN A 189 -3.40 -1.78 1.20
CA ASN A 189 -3.78 -2.78 0.19
C ASN A 189 -4.96 -2.32 -0.68
N LEU A 190 -5.96 -1.63 -0.11
CA LEU A 190 -7.09 -1.06 -0.87
C LEU A 190 -6.61 0.09 -1.75
N PHE A 191 -5.79 0.99 -1.21
CA PHE A 191 -5.17 2.08 -1.97
C PHE A 191 -4.40 1.58 -3.18
N ALA A 192 -3.65 0.46 -3.03
CA ALA A 192 -2.90 -0.13 -4.11
C ALA A 192 -3.76 -0.96 -5.08
N PHE A 193 -4.94 -1.45 -4.66
CA PHE A 193 -5.72 -2.44 -5.40
C PHE A 193 -6.92 -1.86 -6.14
N GLU A 194 -7.73 -1.03 -5.47
CA GLU A 194 -9.00 -0.55 -6.02
C GLU A 194 -8.84 0.36 -7.26
N PRO A 195 -7.79 1.22 -7.38
CA PRO A 195 -7.63 2.05 -8.57
C PRO A 195 -7.13 1.29 -9.81
N LEU A 196 -6.62 0.06 -9.68
CA LEU A 196 -5.98 -0.67 -10.79
C LEU A 196 -6.83 -0.84 -12.06
N PRO A 197 -8.15 -1.07 -11.99
CA PRO A 197 -8.98 -1.16 -13.19
C PRO A 197 -9.02 0.13 -14.03
N PHE A 198 -8.76 1.28 -13.42
CA PHE A 198 -8.76 2.59 -14.07
C PHE A 198 -7.37 2.94 -14.66
N VAL A 199 -6.33 2.20 -14.31
CA VAL A 199 -4.96 2.41 -14.79
C VAL A 199 -4.79 1.84 -16.19
N LYS A 200 -4.48 2.67 -17.16
CA LYS A 200 -4.19 2.30 -18.56
C LYS A 200 -2.71 2.44 -18.91
N ASN A 201 -2.11 3.55 -18.51
CA ASN A 201 -0.73 3.89 -18.80
C ASN A 201 0.10 3.91 -17.52
N MET A 202 1.10 3.05 -17.48
CA MET A 202 2.04 2.91 -16.38
C MET A 202 3.44 3.30 -16.83
N TYR A 203 4.29 3.69 -15.87
CA TYR A 203 5.71 3.90 -16.08
C TYR A 203 6.48 3.36 -14.88
N TYR A 204 7.50 2.57 -15.12
CA TYR A 204 8.36 2.08 -14.05
C TYR A 204 9.73 2.76 -14.14
N LEU A 205 10.06 3.54 -13.11
CA LEU A 205 11.36 4.14 -12.91
C LEU A 205 12.15 3.31 -11.89
N ASP A 206 13.24 2.69 -12.33
CA ASP A 206 14.04 1.78 -11.49
C ASP A 206 14.95 2.55 -10.52
N VAL A 207 14.37 3.30 -9.60
CA VAL A 207 15.05 4.07 -8.56
C VAL A 207 14.57 3.69 -7.17
N ASN A 208 15.47 3.71 -6.19
CA ASN A 208 15.20 3.34 -4.80
C ASN A 208 14.66 4.55 -4.03
N PHE A 209 13.40 4.91 -4.27
CA PHE A 209 12.79 6.14 -3.81
C PHE A 209 12.36 6.08 -2.34
N TYR A 210 11.40 5.22 -2.03
CA TYR A 210 10.77 5.16 -0.71
C TYR A 210 11.62 4.38 0.29
N ARG A 211 11.78 4.90 1.50
CA ARG A 211 12.55 4.31 2.60
C ARG A 211 11.60 3.89 3.70
N TYR A 212 11.24 2.62 3.68
CA TYR A 212 10.29 2.00 4.60
C TYR A 212 10.98 1.57 5.87
N PHE A 213 10.71 2.29 6.98
CA PHE A 213 11.30 1.98 8.27
C PHE A 213 10.55 0.83 8.95
N ILE A 214 11.28 -0.23 9.33
CA ILE A 214 10.75 -1.38 10.03
C ILE A 214 11.60 -1.74 11.25
N GLY A 215 10.96 -2.25 12.30
CA GLY A 215 11.65 -2.78 13.48
C GLY A 215 11.18 -2.26 14.81
N ARG A 216 10.15 -1.38 14.85
CA ARG A 216 9.45 -1.06 16.10
C ARG A 216 8.42 -2.13 16.44
N ASP A 217 8.25 -2.42 17.73
CA ASP A 217 7.32 -3.47 18.20
C ASP A 217 5.83 -3.09 18.03
N ASP A 218 5.54 -1.79 17.92
CA ASP A 218 4.18 -1.24 17.77
C ASP A 218 3.69 -1.16 16.33
N GLN A 219 4.56 -1.42 15.33
CA GLN A 219 4.20 -1.33 13.92
C GLN A 219 3.12 -2.33 13.52
N SER A 220 2.26 -1.91 12.59
CA SER A 220 1.13 -2.71 12.09
C SER A 220 1.55 -4.04 11.46
N VAL A 221 2.77 -4.14 10.93
CA VAL A 221 3.35 -5.35 10.34
C VAL A 221 3.90 -6.35 11.37
N ASN A 222 3.95 -5.97 12.66
CA ASN A 222 4.32 -6.91 13.71
C ASN A 222 3.23 -7.99 13.83
N GLU A 223 3.64 -9.25 13.84
CA GLU A 223 2.73 -10.40 13.82
C GLU A 223 1.73 -10.43 14.99
N ASN A 224 2.19 -10.09 16.20
CA ASN A 224 1.31 -10.03 17.37
C ASN A 224 0.26 -8.92 17.23
N VAL A 225 0.64 -7.79 16.61
CA VAL A 225 -0.27 -6.69 16.27
C VAL A 225 -1.27 -7.14 15.21
N MET A 226 -0.80 -7.84 14.16
CA MET A 226 -1.67 -8.39 13.11
C MET A 226 -2.72 -9.36 13.65
N ILE A 227 -2.32 -10.26 14.56
CA ILE A 227 -3.26 -11.20 15.17
C ILE A 227 -4.30 -10.47 16.03
N LYS A 228 -3.88 -9.46 16.82
CA LYS A 228 -4.81 -8.64 17.61
C LYS A 228 -5.81 -7.85 16.76
N ARG A 229 -5.42 -7.47 15.56
CA ARG A 229 -6.23 -6.66 14.61
C ARG A 229 -6.77 -7.49 13.44
N ILE A 230 -6.88 -8.81 13.62
CA ILE A 230 -7.22 -9.73 12.54
C ILE A 230 -8.59 -9.44 11.90
N ASP A 231 -9.55 -8.91 12.65
CA ASP A 231 -10.87 -8.56 12.13
C ASP A 231 -10.80 -7.43 11.09
N GLN A 232 -9.84 -6.51 11.24
CA GLN A 232 -9.61 -5.44 10.27
C GLN A 232 -8.93 -5.99 9.00
N GLN A 233 -7.99 -6.93 9.15
CA GLN A 233 -7.39 -7.62 8.01
C GLN A 233 -8.44 -8.42 7.22
N ILE A 234 -9.38 -9.08 7.91
CA ILE A 234 -10.52 -9.78 7.28
C ILE A 234 -11.42 -8.79 6.54
N ARG A 235 -11.70 -7.63 7.16
CA ARG A 235 -12.49 -6.57 6.53
C ARG A 235 -11.86 -6.11 5.21
N VAL A 236 -10.56 -5.80 5.22
CA VAL A 236 -9.82 -5.40 4.01
C VAL A 236 -9.84 -6.52 2.96
N ASN A 237 -9.63 -7.78 3.36
CA ASN A 237 -9.67 -8.91 2.43
C ASN A 237 -11.06 -9.05 1.76
N LYS A 238 -12.15 -8.87 2.50
CA LYS A 238 -13.52 -8.89 1.96
C LYS A 238 -13.73 -7.74 0.98
N LEU A 239 -13.33 -6.50 1.34
CA LEU A 239 -13.43 -5.35 0.45
C LEU A 239 -12.64 -5.53 -0.85
N MET A 240 -11.43 -6.11 -0.79
CA MET A 240 -10.67 -6.47 -2.00
C MET A 240 -11.39 -7.52 -2.85
N ALA A 241 -12.05 -8.50 -2.22
CA ALA A 241 -12.84 -9.51 -2.95
C ALA A 241 -14.05 -8.88 -3.64
N ASP A 242 -14.74 -7.95 -2.97
CA ASP A 242 -15.85 -7.20 -3.52
C ASP A 242 -15.41 -6.31 -4.69
N ALA A 243 -14.28 -5.59 -4.53
CA ALA A 243 -13.69 -4.79 -5.61
C ALA A 243 -13.31 -5.65 -6.83
N PHE A 244 -12.78 -6.86 -6.61
CA PHE A 244 -12.48 -7.80 -7.69
C PHE A 244 -13.76 -8.31 -8.37
N HIS A 245 -14.79 -8.69 -7.61
CA HIS A 245 -16.07 -9.20 -8.12
C HIS A 245 -16.77 -8.16 -8.99
N ASN A 246 -16.82 -6.90 -8.52
CA ASN A 246 -17.50 -5.80 -9.20
C ASN A 246 -16.71 -5.23 -10.40
N CYS A 247 -15.47 -5.66 -10.60
CA CYS A 247 -14.61 -5.15 -11.65
C CYS A 247 -14.95 -5.74 -13.02
N GLN A 248 -15.10 -4.88 -14.02
CA GLN A 248 -15.10 -5.27 -15.43
C GLN A 248 -13.66 -5.22 -15.94
N PHE A 249 -13.12 -6.38 -16.33
CA PHE A 249 -11.73 -6.50 -16.71
C PHE A 249 -11.54 -6.34 -18.22
N ASP A 250 -10.90 -5.27 -18.65
CA ASP A 250 -10.52 -5.05 -20.06
C ASP A 250 -9.24 -5.82 -20.44
N SER A 251 -8.40 -6.23 -19.47
CA SER A 251 -7.16 -6.97 -19.69
C SER A 251 -7.12 -8.26 -18.89
N LYS A 252 -6.71 -9.35 -19.56
CA LYS A 252 -6.45 -10.66 -18.92
C LYS A 252 -5.28 -10.57 -17.94
N HIS A 253 -4.29 -9.71 -18.22
CA HIS A 253 -3.12 -9.53 -17.37
C HIS A 253 -3.49 -8.78 -16.08
N LEU A 254 -4.32 -7.74 -16.18
CA LEU A 254 -4.89 -7.06 -15.00
C LEU A 254 -5.66 -8.06 -14.13
N LYS A 255 -6.60 -8.81 -14.71
CA LYS A 255 -7.37 -9.82 -13.96
C LYS A 255 -6.47 -10.82 -13.25
N LYS A 256 -5.45 -11.33 -13.96
CA LYS A 256 -4.47 -12.27 -13.38
C LYS A 256 -3.67 -11.65 -12.26
N TYR A 257 -3.24 -10.39 -12.42
CA TYR A 257 -2.49 -9.66 -11.41
C TYR A 257 -3.32 -9.43 -10.15
N MET A 258 -4.54 -8.89 -10.28
CA MET A 258 -5.43 -8.66 -9.15
C MET A 258 -5.82 -9.95 -8.44
N LEU A 259 -6.08 -11.04 -9.18
CA LEU A 259 -6.33 -12.36 -8.59
C LEU A 259 -5.12 -12.86 -7.78
N SER A 260 -3.90 -12.68 -8.31
CA SER A 260 -2.67 -13.09 -7.61
C SER A 260 -2.44 -12.26 -6.35
N TYR A 261 -2.71 -10.96 -6.38
CA TYR A 261 -2.62 -10.09 -5.22
C TYR A 261 -3.62 -10.53 -4.13
N LEU A 262 -4.88 -10.71 -4.50
CA LEU A 262 -5.93 -11.15 -3.58
C LEU A 262 -5.62 -12.54 -2.98
N ASP A 263 -5.03 -13.45 -3.75
CA ASP A 263 -4.58 -14.78 -3.27
C ASP A 263 -3.52 -14.64 -2.17
N ILE A 264 -2.57 -13.71 -2.33
CA ILE A 264 -1.56 -13.41 -1.30
C ILE A 264 -2.22 -12.87 -0.03
N ILE A 265 -3.10 -11.86 -0.14
CA ILE A 265 -3.75 -11.25 1.03
C ILE A 265 -4.67 -12.23 1.74
N THR A 266 -5.41 -13.06 1.00
CA THR A 266 -6.24 -14.13 1.57
C THR A 266 -5.39 -15.18 2.31
N THR A 267 -4.19 -15.44 1.79
CA THR A 267 -3.23 -16.35 2.43
C THR A 267 -2.65 -15.73 3.70
N VAL A 268 -2.29 -14.45 3.68
CA VAL A 268 -1.82 -13.71 4.87
C VAL A 268 -2.90 -13.70 5.95
N SER A 269 -4.13 -13.38 5.61
CA SER A 269 -5.28 -13.43 6.54
C SER A 269 -5.46 -14.83 7.13
N SER A 270 -5.37 -15.87 6.29
CA SER A 270 -5.52 -17.27 6.70
C SER A 270 -4.40 -17.73 7.63
N ILE A 271 -3.14 -17.33 7.37
CA ILE A 271 -2.02 -17.76 8.24
C ILE A 271 -2.08 -17.08 9.60
N MET A 272 -2.46 -15.81 9.69
CA MET A 272 -2.61 -15.10 10.96
C MET A 272 -3.72 -15.73 11.80
N LEU A 273 -4.85 -16.09 11.19
CA LEU A 273 -5.94 -16.80 11.84
C LEU A 273 -5.54 -18.20 12.34
N VAL A 274 -4.75 -18.95 11.56
CA VAL A 274 -4.21 -20.25 12.00
C VAL A 274 -3.22 -20.08 13.15
N ARG A 275 -2.41 -19.03 13.15
CA ARG A 275 -1.41 -18.73 14.18
C ARG A 275 -2.02 -18.22 15.48
N ALA A 276 -3.15 -17.54 15.43
CA ALA A 276 -3.91 -17.17 16.62
C ALA A 276 -4.28 -18.40 17.47
N GLY A 277 -4.42 -19.57 16.84
CA GLY A 277 -4.48 -20.87 17.51
C GLY A 277 -5.80 -21.17 18.23
N THR A 278 -6.79 -20.28 18.21
CA THR A 278 -8.10 -20.44 18.85
C THR A 278 -9.12 -21.04 17.88
N GLN A 279 -10.17 -21.66 18.43
CA GLN A 279 -11.30 -22.15 17.61
C GLN A 279 -12.01 -20.97 16.94
N GLU A 280 -12.22 -19.87 17.65
CA GLU A 280 -12.82 -18.64 17.13
C GLU A 280 -12.09 -18.14 15.87
N ALA A 281 -10.75 -18.09 15.89
CA ALA A 281 -9.96 -17.68 14.74
C ALA A 281 -10.13 -18.62 13.54
N LEU A 282 -10.27 -19.93 13.78
CA LEU A 282 -10.52 -20.91 12.72
C LEU A 282 -11.94 -20.75 12.13
N ASP A 283 -12.92 -20.41 12.97
CA ASP A 283 -14.29 -20.13 12.53
C ASP A 283 -14.34 -18.83 11.71
N LYS A 284 -13.68 -17.76 12.16
CA LYS A 284 -13.50 -16.52 11.38
C LYS A 284 -12.86 -16.77 10.00
N LYS A 285 -11.86 -17.69 9.94
CA LYS A 285 -11.26 -18.08 8.65
C LYS A 285 -12.28 -18.74 7.73
N LYS A 286 -13.12 -19.61 8.27
CA LYS A 286 -14.19 -20.27 7.51
C LYS A 286 -15.21 -19.27 7.03
N GLU A 287 -15.66 -18.36 7.90
CA GLU A 287 -16.61 -17.28 7.56
C GLU A 287 -16.08 -16.34 6.48
N MET A 288 -14.79 -15.96 6.54
CA MET A 288 -14.15 -15.14 5.50
C MET A 288 -14.19 -15.84 4.13
N LEU A 289 -13.89 -17.13 4.07
CA LEU A 289 -13.89 -17.90 2.82
C LEU A 289 -15.34 -18.15 2.33
N GLU A 290 -16.30 -18.34 3.22
CA GLU A 290 -17.71 -18.51 2.87
C GLU A 290 -18.28 -17.20 2.33
N TYR A 291 -17.96 -16.05 2.93
CA TYR A 291 -18.30 -14.74 2.38
C TYR A 291 -17.86 -14.61 0.91
N ILE A 292 -16.60 -14.94 0.61
CA ILE A 292 -16.09 -14.87 -0.77
C ILE A 292 -16.86 -15.83 -1.68
N ARG A 293 -17.22 -17.02 -1.19
CA ARG A 293 -17.98 -18.03 -1.93
C ARG A 293 -19.41 -17.55 -2.27
N GLU A 294 -20.08 -16.89 -1.32
CA GLU A 294 -21.42 -16.34 -1.50
C GLU A 294 -21.44 -15.20 -2.50
N GLN A 295 -20.38 -14.34 -2.50
CA GLN A 295 -20.26 -13.23 -3.44
C GLN A 295 -19.84 -13.70 -4.85
N ASP A 296 -18.85 -14.59 -4.95
CA ASP A 296 -18.28 -15.04 -6.21
C ASP A 296 -17.74 -16.47 -6.11
N LEU A 297 -18.52 -17.44 -6.57
CA LEU A 297 -18.14 -18.86 -6.54
C LEU A 297 -16.89 -19.16 -7.39
N TRP A 298 -16.71 -18.46 -8.53
CA TRP A 298 -15.53 -18.62 -9.38
C TRP A 298 -14.26 -18.11 -8.66
N LEU A 299 -14.34 -16.92 -8.07
CA LEU A 299 -13.25 -16.34 -7.29
C LEU A 299 -12.88 -17.25 -6.11
N TYR A 300 -13.88 -17.71 -5.35
CA TYR A 300 -13.66 -18.66 -4.26
C TYR A 300 -12.89 -19.91 -4.73
N HIS A 301 -13.29 -20.52 -5.86
CA HIS A 301 -12.58 -21.68 -6.39
C HIS A 301 -11.16 -21.36 -6.78
N LYS A 302 -10.90 -20.19 -7.40
CA LYS A 302 -9.55 -19.74 -7.76
C LYS A 302 -8.66 -19.56 -6.53
N LEU A 303 -9.14 -18.91 -5.50
CA LEU A 303 -8.40 -18.71 -4.25
C LEU A 303 -8.25 -20.02 -3.46
N ARG A 304 -9.32 -20.78 -3.29
CA ARG A 304 -9.34 -22.02 -2.49
C ARG A 304 -8.44 -23.12 -3.03
N TYR A 305 -8.34 -23.24 -4.36
CA TYR A 305 -7.57 -24.28 -5.04
C TYR A 305 -6.27 -23.78 -5.69
N SER A 306 -5.88 -22.53 -5.46
CA SER A 306 -4.53 -22.04 -5.73
C SER A 306 -3.49 -22.84 -4.94
N ILE A 307 -2.22 -22.72 -5.28
CA ILE A 307 -1.13 -23.35 -4.51
C ILE A 307 -1.16 -22.87 -3.05
N LEU A 308 -1.30 -21.55 -2.84
CA LEU A 308 -1.36 -20.93 -1.53
C LEU A 308 -2.64 -21.33 -0.79
N GLY A 309 -3.78 -21.29 -1.47
CA GLY A 309 -5.06 -21.70 -0.93
C GLY A 309 -5.11 -23.16 -0.48
N ARG A 310 -4.53 -24.08 -1.26
CA ARG A 310 -4.41 -25.50 -0.86
C ARG A 310 -3.57 -25.64 0.41
N ALA A 311 -2.42 -24.96 0.48
CA ALA A 311 -1.57 -24.97 1.66
C ALA A 311 -2.29 -24.40 2.89
N ALA A 312 -2.99 -23.28 2.73
CA ALA A 312 -3.74 -22.62 3.79
C ALA A 312 -4.92 -23.45 4.32
N ASN A 313 -5.40 -24.42 3.54
CA ASN A 313 -6.57 -25.23 3.85
C ASN A 313 -6.27 -26.72 4.02
N LEU A 314 -5.02 -27.08 4.33
CA LEU A 314 -4.65 -28.44 4.70
C LEU A 314 -5.45 -28.89 5.93
N PRO A 315 -6.00 -30.13 5.93
CA PRO A 315 -6.89 -30.60 6.98
C PRO A 315 -6.15 -30.92 8.29
N GLY A 316 -6.88 -30.82 9.38
CA GLY A 316 -6.46 -31.26 10.70
C GLY A 316 -5.34 -30.43 11.33
N ARG A 317 -4.91 -30.83 12.53
CA ARG A 317 -3.83 -30.17 13.29
C ARG A 317 -2.46 -30.28 12.57
N GLY A 318 -2.19 -31.42 11.92
CA GLY A 318 -0.96 -31.68 11.17
C GLY A 318 -0.83 -30.71 9.96
N GLY A 319 -1.88 -30.55 9.16
CA GLY A 319 -1.92 -29.64 8.03
C GLY A 319 -1.68 -28.19 8.44
N ARG A 320 -2.28 -27.74 9.55
CA ARG A 320 -2.03 -26.40 10.09
C ARG A 320 -0.57 -26.18 10.51
N LYS A 321 0.05 -27.18 11.17
CA LYS A 321 1.48 -27.11 11.53
C LYS A 321 2.38 -27.01 10.30
N MET A 322 2.08 -27.76 9.24
CA MET A 322 2.81 -27.68 7.96
C MET A 322 2.69 -26.30 7.32
N PHE A 323 1.48 -25.74 7.30
CA PHE A 323 1.25 -24.40 6.74
C PHE A 323 2.04 -23.32 7.52
N VAL A 324 2.02 -23.36 8.85
CA VAL A 324 2.82 -22.47 9.71
C VAL A 324 4.33 -22.66 9.48
N ALA A 325 4.81 -23.89 9.33
CA ALA A 325 6.22 -24.15 9.06
C ALA A 325 6.65 -23.58 7.69
N ALA A 326 5.84 -23.78 6.65
CA ALA A 326 6.09 -23.21 5.33
C ALA A 326 6.12 -21.66 5.38
N TYR A 327 5.20 -21.03 6.09
CA TYR A 327 5.19 -19.58 6.30
C TYR A 327 6.47 -19.09 6.97
N LYS A 328 6.93 -19.72 8.06
CA LYS A 328 8.18 -19.35 8.74
C LYS A 328 9.42 -19.47 7.83
N VAL A 329 9.43 -20.45 6.93
CA VAL A 329 10.48 -20.57 5.91
C VAL A 329 10.40 -19.39 4.93
N CYS A 330 9.20 -19.07 4.42
CA CYS A 330 9.01 -17.92 3.54
C CYS A 330 9.44 -16.59 4.21
N GLN A 331 9.11 -16.39 5.51
CA GLN A 331 9.55 -15.18 6.24
C GLN A 331 11.08 -15.02 6.23
N LYS A 332 11.84 -16.09 6.40
CA LYS A 332 13.32 -16.04 6.36
C LYS A 332 13.85 -15.62 4.98
N PHE A 333 13.21 -16.06 3.89
CA PHE A 333 13.64 -15.73 2.54
C PHE A 333 13.13 -14.36 2.06
N TYR A 334 11.92 -13.98 2.45
CA TYR A 334 11.29 -12.72 2.03
C TYR A 334 11.51 -11.57 3.02
N GLY A 335 11.99 -11.85 4.26
CA GLY A 335 12.53 -10.86 5.19
C GLY A 335 11.48 -9.88 5.72
N PHE A 336 10.40 -10.40 6.31
CA PHE A 336 9.49 -9.64 7.16
C PHE A 336 9.91 -9.76 8.61
#